data_0832c6bdcd3fdde907e320c03f29c8bd
#
_entry.id   0832c6bdcd3fdde907e320c03f29c8bd
#
_cell.length_a   1.000
_cell.length_b   1.000
_cell.length_c   1.000
_cell.angle_alpha   90.00
_cell.angle_beta   90.00
_cell.angle_gamma   90.00
#
_symmetry.space_group_name_H-M   'P 1'
#
loop_
_entity.id
_entity.type
_entity.pdbx_description
1 polymer ?
#
loop_
_entity_poly.entity_id
_entity_poly.type
_entity_poly.pdbx_seq_one_letter_code
_entity_poly.pdbx_strand_id
1 'polypeptide(L)'
;MKRREFITLLGGAAVWPLAARAQQSGKLPTIGFLGGATASAWSNWSAAFVHRFRELGWSEGRTVLIEYRWADGRHERAAEIAAEFVRLKVDVILTSGGVLLAAKQATSTIPIVFAVANDPVGAGFVSSLARPGGNITGLSLQTTDLAAKRLELLREVVPGIRRLGVLANIGNAAAVPEIDEVQAAARILGLDVAMFEMRLPEDIASAFAAFKSGAEAIYVCTDPLVLAHRARINTLALAARLPTIYGPREHVEAGGLMSYGANFPDLFRRAADLVDKILRGAKPGDIPVEQPTKFDLVVNLTTAKALGIEVPPTLLARADEVIE
;
A
#
# COMPACT_ATOMS: atom_id res chain seq x y z
N MET A 1 36.96 -65.55 -6.23
CA MET A 1 35.94 -64.45 -6.38
C MET A 1 36.02 -63.95 -7.79
N LYS A 2 34.92 -64.06 -8.56
CA LYS A 2 34.91 -63.79 -10.01
C LYS A 2 34.62 -62.28 -10.25
N ARG A 3 35.39 -61.62 -11.10
CA ARG A 3 35.27 -60.20 -11.45
C ARG A 3 33.86 -59.71 -11.83
N ARG A 4 32.91 -60.58 -12.07
CA ARG A 4 31.51 -60.22 -12.40
C ARG A 4 30.64 -59.87 -11.22
N GLU A 5 30.96 -60.26 -9.98
CA GLU A 5 30.17 -59.92 -8.78
C GLU A 5 30.48 -58.53 -8.22
N PHE A 6 31.61 -57.97 -8.56
CA PHE A 6 32.01 -56.61 -8.10
C PHE A 6 31.36 -55.48 -8.85
N ILE A 7 30.95 -55.74 -10.13
CA ILE A 7 30.32 -54.73 -10.98
C ILE A 7 28.82 -54.54 -10.66
N THR A 8 28.19 -55.60 -10.14
CA THR A 8 26.74 -55.52 -9.76
C THR A 8 26.51 -54.79 -8.45
N LEU A 9 27.49 -54.68 -7.57
CA LEU A 9 27.40 -53.92 -6.29
C LEU A 9 27.65 -52.42 -6.47
N LEU A 10 28.36 -51.98 -7.50
CA LEU A 10 28.61 -50.56 -7.80
C LEU A 10 27.46 -49.90 -8.57
N GLY A 11 26.63 -50.65 -9.30
CA GLY A 11 25.46 -50.15 -10.04
C GLY A 11 24.28 -49.78 -9.16
N GLY A 12 24.15 -50.36 -7.95
CA GLY A 12 23.04 -50.13 -7.03
C GLY A 12 23.18 -48.88 -6.13
N ALA A 13 24.41 -48.37 -5.95
CA ALA A 13 24.66 -47.25 -5.06
C ALA A 13 24.50 -45.86 -5.73
N ALA A 14 24.45 -45.81 -7.07
CA ALA A 14 24.38 -44.53 -7.81
C ALA A 14 22.91 -44.05 -8.08
N VAL A 15 21.90 -44.88 -7.81
CA VAL A 15 20.49 -44.55 -8.08
C VAL A 15 19.75 -44.04 -6.81
N TRP A 16 20.35 -44.23 -5.63
CA TRP A 16 19.68 -43.88 -4.37
C TRP A 16 19.60 -42.36 -4.06
N PRO A 17 20.53 -41.49 -4.45
CA PRO A 17 20.38 -40.06 -4.14
C PRO A 17 19.36 -39.32 -5.01
N LEU A 18 18.92 -39.88 -6.14
CA LEU A 18 17.91 -39.25 -7.01
C LEU A 18 16.45 -39.53 -6.55
N ALA A 19 16.20 -40.68 -5.93
CA ALA A 19 14.88 -41.02 -5.38
C ALA A 19 14.56 -40.29 -4.07
N ALA A 20 15.58 -39.93 -3.26
CA ALA A 20 15.39 -39.22 -2.00
C ALA A 20 15.00 -37.75 -2.16
N ARG A 21 15.17 -37.15 -3.34
CA ARG A 21 14.69 -35.78 -3.66
C ARG A 21 13.23 -35.74 -4.14
N ALA A 22 12.63 -36.87 -4.48
CA ALA A 22 11.27 -36.93 -5.01
C ALA A 22 10.18 -37.16 -3.93
N GLN A 23 10.55 -37.29 -2.66
CA GLN A 23 9.61 -37.64 -1.59
C GLN A 23 9.65 -36.70 -0.39
N GLN A 24 9.97 -35.42 -0.60
CA GLN A 24 9.42 -34.40 0.26
C GLN A 24 8.08 -34.00 -0.35
N SER A 25 7.02 -34.62 0.10
CA SER A 25 5.67 -34.03 0.06
C SER A 25 5.73 -32.75 0.93
N GLY A 26 6.41 -31.74 0.40
CA GLY A 26 6.65 -30.50 1.08
C GLY A 26 5.31 -29.81 1.27
N LYS A 27 4.98 -29.47 2.50
CA LYS A 27 3.95 -28.49 2.83
C LYS A 27 4.07 -27.34 1.84
N LEU A 28 2.99 -26.99 1.14
CA LEU A 28 3.00 -25.85 0.23
C LEU A 28 3.43 -24.59 1.01
N PRO A 29 4.32 -23.78 0.47
CA PRO A 29 4.64 -22.50 1.09
C PRO A 29 3.36 -21.70 1.28
N THR A 30 3.26 -21.03 2.41
CA THR A 30 2.05 -20.30 2.82
C THR A 30 2.36 -18.82 3.00
N ILE A 31 1.59 -17.97 2.31
CA ILE A 31 1.66 -16.53 2.46
C ILE A 31 0.52 -16.08 3.37
N GLY A 32 0.83 -15.35 4.44
CA GLY A 32 -0.16 -14.61 5.21
C GLY A 32 -0.38 -13.23 4.59
N PHE A 33 -1.53 -13.01 3.97
CA PHE A 33 -1.90 -11.73 3.38
C PHE A 33 -2.70 -10.90 4.39
N LEU A 34 -2.05 -9.94 5.06
CA LEU A 34 -2.65 -9.05 6.05
C LEU A 34 -3.09 -7.73 5.41
N GLY A 35 -4.37 -7.58 5.16
CA GLY A 35 -4.95 -6.34 4.62
C GLY A 35 -5.41 -5.39 5.72
N GLY A 36 -5.07 -4.09 5.58
CA GLY A 36 -5.44 -3.06 6.55
C GLY A 36 -6.91 -2.63 6.46
N ALA A 37 -7.53 -2.70 5.27
CA ALA A 37 -8.93 -2.36 5.05
C ALA A 37 -9.75 -3.62 4.74
N THR A 38 -10.89 -3.47 4.06
CA THR A 38 -11.77 -4.59 3.67
C THR A 38 -11.25 -5.29 2.41
N ALA A 39 -11.68 -6.54 2.20
CA ALA A 39 -11.37 -7.32 1.00
C ALA A 39 -11.80 -6.58 -0.29
N SER A 40 -12.97 -5.95 -0.28
CA SER A 40 -13.48 -5.21 -1.43
C SER A 40 -12.64 -3.98 -1.76
N ALA A 41 -12.15 -3.26 -0.75
CA ALA A 41 -11.30 -2.09 -0.94
C ALA A 41 -9.95 -2.43 -1.57
N TRP A 42 -9.45 -3.66 -1.35
CA TRP A 42 -8.16 -4.12 -1.85
C TRP A 42 -8.26 -5.12 -3.01
N SER A 43 -9.47 -5.30 -3.58
CA SER A 43 -9.70 -6.31 -4.62
C SER A 43 -8.77 -6.17 -5.83
N ASN A 44 -8.60 -4.95 -6.35
CA ASN A 44 -7.71 -4.67 -7.49
C ASN A 44 -6.23 -4.91 -7.15
N TRP A 45 -5.83 -4.59 -5.91
CA TRP A 45 -4.44 -4.75 -5.48
C TRP A 45 -4.07 -6.22 -5.26
N SER A 46 -4.95 -6.96 -4.55
CA SER A 46 -4.77 -8.39 -4.35
C SER A 46 -4.80 -9.15 -5.68
N ALA A 47 -5.68 -8.76 -6.61
CA ALA A 47 -5.73 -9.34 -7.96
C ALA A 47 -4.43 -9.08 -8.73
N ALA A 48 -3.88 -7.87 -8.68
CA ALA A 48 -2.60 -7.52 -9.32
C ALA A 48 -1.43 -8.36 -8.77
N PHE A 49 -1.38 -8.54 -7.43
CA PHE A 49 -0.41 -9.43 -6.77
C PHE A 49 -0.55 -10.87 -7.26
N VAL A 50 -1.76 -11.44 -7.19
CA VAL A 50 -2.02 -12.84 -7.57
C VAL A 50 -1.74 -13.08 -9.05
N HIS A 51 -2.10 -12.12 -9.92
CA HIS A 51 -1.81 -12.20 -11.35
C HIS A 51 -0.31 -12.30 -11.60
N ARG A 52 0.48 -11.38 -11.04
CA ARG A 52 1.93 -11.40 -11.18
C ARG A 52 2.55 -12.64 -10.57
N PHE A 53 2.06 -13.07 -9.41
CA PHE A 53 2.56 -14.25 -8.72
C PHE A 53 2.33 -15.52 -9.55
N ARG A 54 1.23 -15.57 -10.31
CA ARG A 54 0.95 -16.63 -11.27
C ARG A 54 1.89 -16.60 -12.48
N GLU A 55 2.23 -15.41 -13.00
CA GLU A 55 3.25 -15.25 -14.07
C GLU A 55 4.62 -15.78 -13.64
N LEU A 56 4.95 -15.67 -12.33
CA LEU A 56 6.19 -16.20 -11.74
C LEU A 56 6.18 -17.72 -11.49
N GLY A 57 5.07 -18.39 -11.84
CA GLY A 57 4.90 -19.83 -11.73
C GLY A 57 4.21 -20.32 -10.46
N TRP A 58 3.75 -19.41 -9.61
CA TRP A 58 3.00 -19.75 -8.41
C TRP A 58 1.51 -19.86 -8.71
N SER A 59 0.88 -20.93 -8.24
CA SER A 59 -0.56 -21.17 -8.41
C SER A 59 -1.18 -21.45 -7.05
N GLU A 60 -2.09 -20.57 -6.62
CA GLU A 60 -2.82 -20.72 -5.35
C GLU A 60 -3.56 -22.06 -5.28
N GLY A 61 -3.43 -22.74 -4.14
CA GLY A 61 -3.97 -24.07 -3.92
C GLY A 61 -3.21 -25.22 -4.59
N ARG A 62 -2.18 -24.93 -5.42
CA ARG A 62 -1.38 -25.95 -6.15
C ARG A 62 0.10 -25.91 -5.79
N THR A 63 0.72 -24.73 -5.84
CA THR A 63 2.16 -24.54 -5.53
C THR A 63 2.39 -23.59 -4.36
N VAL A 64 1.37 -22.86 -3.94
CA VAL A 64 1.39 -21.94 -2.79
C VAL A 64 -0.01 -21.87 -2.17
N LEU A 65 -0.09 -21.61 -0.86
CA LEU A 65 -1.31 -21.22 -0.15
C LEU A 65 -1.27 -19.75 0.18
N ILE A 66 -2.40 -19.05 0.08
CA ILE A 66 -2.54 -17.66 0.50
C ILE A 66 -3.65 -17.56 1.53
N GLU A 67 -3.30 -17.20 2.74
CA GLU A 67 -4.21 -16.99 3.86
C GLU A 67 -4.57 -15.50 3.94
N TYR A 68 -5.72 -15.12 3.39
CA TYR A 68 -6.18 -13.74 3.41
C TYR A 68 -6.85 -13.41 4.74
N ARG A 69 -6.45 -12.30 5.36
CA ARG A 69 -7.09 -11.74 6.56
C ARG A 69 -7.17 -10.23 6.44
N TRP A 70 -8.29 -9.67 6.90
CA TRP A 70 -8.62 -8.25 6.77
C TRP A 70 -8.85 -7.63 8.15
N ALA A 71 -8.15 -6.54 8.42
CA ALA A 71 -8.22 -5.85 9.70
C ALA A 71 -9.38 -4.84 9.77
N ASP A 72 -10.03 -4.53 8.64
CA ASP A 72 -11.18 -3.60 8.55
C ASP A 72 -10.91 -2.24 9.21
N GLY A 73 -9.68 -1.72 9.07
CA GLY A 73 -9.24 -0.46 9.68
C GLY A 73 -8.91 -0.51 11.17
N ARG A 74 -8.98 -1.69 11.81
CA ARG A 74 -8.79 -1.83 13.27
C ARG A 74 -7.40 -2.38 13.61
N HIS A 75 -6.64 -1.60 14.39
CA HIS A 75 -5.27 -1.96 14.75
C HIS A 75 -5.19 -3.21 15.65
N GLU A 76 -6.13 -3.36 16.59
CA GLU A 76 -6.20 -4.54 17.48
C GLU A 76 -6.40 -5.82 16.66
N ARG A 77 -7.29 -5.76 15.65
CA ARG A 77 -7.54 -6.90 14.77
C ARG A 77 -6.31 -7.22 13.92
N ALA A 78 -5.55 -6.21 13.49
CA ALA A 78 -4.30 -6.44 12.77
C ALA A 78 -3.26 -7.19 13.63
N ALA A 79 -3.16 -6.86 14.93
CA ALA A 79 -2.28 -7.56 15.86
C ALA A 79 -2.72 -9.02 16.09
N GLU A 80 -4.02 -9.26 16.25
CA GLU A 80 -4.58 -10.62 16.37
C GLU A 80 -4.27 -11.48 15.13
N ILE A 81 -4.45 -10.91 13.93
CA ILE A 81 -4.16 -11.57 12.65
C ILE A 81 -2.66 -11.85 12.51
N ALA A 82 -1.80 -10.90 12.83
CA ALA A 82 -0.36 -11.10 12.79
C ALA A 82 0.08 -12.24 13.73
N ALA A 83 -0.47 -12.30 14.95
CA ALA A 83 -0.23 -13.40 15.88
C ALA A 83 -0.79 -14.75 15.35
N GLU A 84 -1.93 -14.75 14.66
CA GLU A 84 -2.47 -15.94 13.98
C GLU A 84 -1.48 -16.46 12.92
N PHE A 85 -0.92 -15.59 12.07
CA PHE A 85 0.06 -15.98 11.05
C PHE A 85 1.33 -16.57 11.65
N VAL A 86 1.78 -16.06 12.80
CA VAL A 86 2.89 -16.66 13.55
C VAL A 86 2.55 -18.07 14.02
N ARG A 87 1.33 -18.30 14.56
CA ARG A 87 0.89 -19.64 14.98
C ARG A 87 0.74 -20.61 13.80
N LEU A 88 0.26 -20.13 12.66
CA LEU A 88 0.15 -20.89 11.42
C LEU A 88 1.51 -21.21 10.78
N LYS A 89 2.57 -20.52 11.23
CA LYS A 89 3.92 -20.62 10.69
C LYS A 89 3.92 -20.39 9.18
N VAL A 90 3.34 -19.26 8.76
CA VAL A 90 3.40 -18.84 7.36
C VAL A 90 4.84 -18.58 6.95
N ASP A 91 5.17 -18.79 5.68
CA ASP A 91 6.54 -18.62 5.17
C ASP A 91 6.89 -17.16 4.87
N VAL A 92 5.87 -16.34 4.55
CA VAL A 92 6.01 -14.90 4.32
C VAL A 92 4.73 -14.19 4.78
N ILE A 93 4.84 -13.03 5.38
CA ILE A 93 3.72 -12.11 5.62
C ILE A 93 3.78 -11.00 4.58
N LEU A 94 2.74 -10.89 3.75
CA LEU A 94 2.53 -9.74 2.86
C LEU A 94 1.55 -8.78 3.52
N THR A 95 1.91 -7.49 3.58
CA THR A 95 1.11 -6.47 4.25
C THR A 95 1.32 -5.08 3.64
N SER A 96 0.70 -4.05 4.20
CA SER A 96 0.96 -2.66 3.82
C SER A 96 0.54 -1.64 4.88
N GLY A 97 1.08 -0.43 4.78
CA GLY A 97 0.62 0.75 5.50
C GLY A 97 0.53 0.60 7.02
N GLY A 98 -0.57 1.05 7.60
CA GLY A 98 -0.75 1.14 9.04
C GLY A 98 -0.76 -0.19 9.81
N VAL A 99 -0.92 -1.33 9.14
CA VAL A 99 -0.90 -2.66 9.79
C VAL A 99 0.47 -3.33 9.74
N LEU A 100 1.45 -2.71 9.07
CA LEU A 100 2.83 -3.18 9.02
C LEU A 100 3.47 -3.27 10.40
N LEU A 101 3.17 -2.31 11.29
CA LEU A 101 3.68 -2.30 12.67
C LEU A 101 3.24 -3.57 13.43
N ALA A 102 1.98 -3.98 13.27
CA ALA A 102 1.47 -5.19 13.91
C ALA A 102 2.22 -6.44 13.45
N ALA A 103 2.49 -6.57 12.14
CA ALA A 103 3.29 -7.68 11.62
C ALA A 103 4.72 -7.66 12.16
N LYS A 104 5.38 -6.48 12.21
CA LYS A 104 6.74 -6.32 12.74
C LYS A 104 6.83 -6.66 14.22
N GLN A 105 5.84 -6.29 15.03
CA GLN A 105 5.80 -6.60 16.45
C GLN A 105 5.53 -8.09 16.73
N ALA A 106 4.80 -8.78 15.85
CA ALA A 106 4.44 -10.18 16.03
C ALA A 106 5.61 -11.13 15.77
N THR A 107 6.55 -10.77 14.90
CA THR A 107 7.67 -11.67 14.53
C THR A 107 8.94 -10.92 14.13
N SER A 108 10.09 -11.50 14.53
CA SER A 108 11.42 -11.08 14.06
C SER A 108 12.06 -12.12 13.10
N THR A 109 11.36 -13.21 12.81
CA THR A 109 11.92 -14.34 12.04
C THR A 109 11.16 -14.61 10.75
N ILE A 110 9.81 -14.54 10.76
CA ILE A 110 9.05 -14.72 9.54
C ILE A 110 9.30 -13.52 8.62
N PRO A 111 9.71 -13.74 7.37
CA PRO A 111 9.84 -12.70 6.36
C PRO A 111 8.58 -11.83 6.23
N ILE A 112 8.76 -10.50 6.19
CA ILE A 112 7.68 -9.55 5.98
C ILE A 112 7.98 -8.76 4.71
N VAL A 113 7.02 -8.74 3.78
CA VAL A 113 7.03 -7.86 2.61
C VAL A 113 5.91 -6.84 2.77
N PHE A 114 6.26 -5.56 2.77
CA PHE A 114 5.25 -4.52 2.68
C PHE A 114 5.11 -4.04 1.23
N ALA A 115 3.91 -4.19 0.68
CA ALA A 115 3.61 -3.69 -0.66
C ALA A 115 3.57 -2.15 -0.71
N VAL A 116 3.28 -1.53 0.44
CA VAL A 116 3.13 -0.07 0.56
C VAL A 116 3.56 0.37 1.96
N ALA A 117 4.46 1.35 2.04
CA ALA A 117 4.75 2.10 3.26
C ALA A 117 5.09 3.57 2.91
N ASN A 118 4.61 4.53 3.69
CA ASN A 118 4.84 5.95 3.42
C ASN A 118 6.32 6.31 3.55
N ASP A 119 6.86 6.16 4.75
CA ASP A 119 8.28 6.36 5.07
C ASP A 119 8.78 5.19 5.93
N PRO A 120 9.27 4.10 5.32
CA PRO A 120 9.68 2.92 6.07
C PRO A 120 10.96 3.12 6.89
N VAL A 121 11.79 4.11 6.56
CA VAL A 121 13.01 4.45 7.31
C VAL A 121 12.67 5.33 8.50
N GLY A 122 11.98 6.44 8.29
CA GLY A 122 11.56 7.36 9.36
C GLY A 122 10.62 6.69 10.38
N ALA A 123 9.76 5.77 9.94
CA ALA A 123 8.92 4.94 10.81
C ALA A 123 9.72 3.81 11.52
N GLY A 124 11.00 3.66 11.27
CA GLY A 124 11.86 2.67 11.88
C GLY A 124 11.54 1.22 11.49
N PHE A 125 10.88 1.01 10.36
CA PHE A 125 10.60 -0.34 9.86
C PHE A 125 11.86 -0.99 9.28
N VAL A 126 12.69 -0.23 8.60
CA VAL A 126 13.95 -0.65 8.00
C VAL A 126 15.08 0.31 8.37
N SER A 127 16.32 -0.17 8.36
CA SER A 127 17.50 0.64 8.71
C SER A 127 17.85 1.64 7.60
N SER A 128 17.68 1.24 6.34
CA SER A 128 17.81 2.09 5.15
C SER A 128 17.09 1.43 3.98
N LEU A 129 16.81 2.18 2.91
CA LEU A 129 16.20 1.61 1.71
C LEU A 129 17.12 0.62 1.01
N ALA A 130 18.43 0.92 0.92
CA ALA A 130 19.41 0.05 0.26
C ALA A 130 19.72 -1.24 1.05
N ARG A 131 19.66 -1.19 2.37
CA ARG A 131 19.92 -2.32 3.27
C ARG A 131 18.89 -2.32 4.40
N PRO A 132 17.72 -2.91 4.17
CA PRO A 132 16.62 -2.92 5.15
C PRO A 132 17.03 -3.53 6.49
N GLY A 133 17.78 -4.64 6.44
CA GLY A 133 18.17 -5.42 7.60
C GLY A 133 17.01 -6.23 8.19
N GLY A 134 17.34 -7.18 9.08
CA GLY A 134 16.34 -8.01 9.74
C GLY A 134 15.51 -8.88 8.77
N ASN A 135 14.21 -9.02 9.10
CA ASN A 135 13.29 -9.91 8.39
C ASN A 135 12.28 -9.16 7.48
N ILE A 136 12.56 -7.90 7.13
CA ILE A 136 11.57 -7.03 6.47
C ILE A 136 12.16 -6.35 5.22
N THR A 137 11.37 -6.27 4.15
CA THR A 137 11.61 -5.49 2.94
C THR A 137 10.29 -5.08 2.30
N GLY A 138 10.30 -4.30 1.21
CA GLY A 138 9.07 -3.93 0.50
C GLY A 138 9.22 -2.73 -0.41
N LEU A 139 8.14 -1.94 -0.53
CA LEU A 139 8.04 -0.79 -1.43
C LEU A 139 7.59 0.48 -0.68
N SER A 140 8.36 1.56 -0.83
CA SER A 140 8.03 2.88 -0.28
C SER A 140 7.10 3.64 -1.23
N LEU A 141 6.21 4.49 -0.69
CA LEU A 141 5.33 5.35 -1.49
C LEU A 141 5.96 6.70 -1.86
N GLN A 142 6.99 7.13 -1.17
CA GLN A 142 7.51 8.51 -1.25
C GLN A 142 6.42 9.59 -1.06
N THR A 143 5.44 9.34 -0.19
CA THR A 143 4.30 10.25 -0.01
C THR A 143 4.70 11.63 0.49
N THR A 144 5.73 11.70 1.32
CA THR A 144 6.30 12.94 1.83
C THR A 144 6.79 13.84 0.70
N ASP A 145 7.48 13.27 -0.29
CA ASP A 145 8.02 14.04 -1.42
C ASP A 145 6.93 14.55 -2.39
N LEU A 146 5.70 14.06 -2.27
CA LEU A 146 4.59 14.39 -3.17
C LEU A 146 3.63 15.46 -2.64
N ALA A 147 3.70 15.83 -1.37
CA ALA A 147 2.77 16.77 -0.77
C ALA A 147 2.79 18.13 -1.48
N ALA A 148 3.98 18.67 -1.74
CA ALA A 148 4.14 19.94 -2.46
C ALA A 148 3.56 19.85 -3.87
N LYS A 149 3.83 18.75 -4.59
CA LYS A 149 3.31 18.56 -5.96
C LYS A 149 1.80 18.44 -6.00
N ARG A 150 1.19 17.74 -5.04
CA ARG A 150 -0.27 17.69 -4.92
C ARG A 150 -0.87 19.08 -4.68
N LEU A 151 -0.27 19.91 -3.81
CA LEU A 151 -0.75 21.26 -3.57
C LEU A 151 -0.58 22.18 -4.79
N GLU A 152 0.49 22.05 -5.56
CA GLU A 152 0.66 22.75 -6.84
C GLU A 152 -0.47 22.38 -7.82
N LEU A 153 -0.73 21.08 -8.01
CA LEU A 153 -1.78 20.58 -8.88
C LEU A 153 -3.17 21.06 -8.43
N LEU A 154 -3.43 21.06 -7.11
CA LEU A 154 -4.69 21.58 -6.57
C LEU A 154 -4.86 23.07 -6.87
N ARG A 155 -3.80 23.86 -6.78
CA ARG A 155 -3.81 25.30 -7.12
C ARG A 155 -4.03 25.56 -8.61
N GLU A 156 -3.58 24.66 -9.49
CA GLU A 156 -3.87 24.80 -10.93
C GLU A 156 -5.38 24.66 -11.20
N VAL A 157 -6.07 23.80 -10.42
CA VAL A 157 -7.52 23.53 -10.57
C VAL A 157 -8.36 24.54 -9.78
N VAL A 158 -7.85 25.04 -8.66
CA VAL A 158 -8.51 26.05 -7.81
C VAL A 158 -7.62 27.28 -7.70
N PRO A 159 -7.59 28.15 -8.74
CA PRO A 159 -6.75 29.33 -8.73
C PRO A 159 -7.14 30.29 -7.60
N GLY A 160 -6.13 30.77 -6.88
CA GLY A 160 -6.35 31.76 -5.80
C GLY A 160 -6.78 31.17 -4.47
N ILE A 161 -6.76 29.84 -4.31
CA ILE A 161 -6.97 29.19 -3.01
C ILE A 161 -6.05 29.80 -1.94
N ARG A 162 -6.60 30.11 -0.78
CA ARG A 162 -5.89 30.65 0.39
C ARG A 162 -6.05 29.77 1.62
N ARG A 163 -7.16 29.03 1.75
CA ARG A 163 -7.49 28.24 2.94
C ARG A 163 -7.66 26.77 2.57
N LEU A 164 -6.72 25.96 3.02
CA LEU A 164 -6.65 24.53 2.80
C LEU A 164 -7.18 23.76 4.01
N GLY A 165 -8.17 22.92 3.82
CA GLY A 165 -8.51 21.87 4.79
C GLY A 165 -7.57 20.67 4.64
N VAL A 166 -7.09 20.12 5.73
CA VAL A 166 -6.30 18.88 5.71
C VAL A 166 -7.00 17.84 6.56
N LEU A 167 -7.46 16.75 5.96
CA LEU A 167 -8.07 15.61 6.64
C LEU A 167 -7.01 14.54 6.88
N ALA A 168 -6.74 14.21 8.15
CA ALA A 168 -5.72 13.24 8.53
C ALA A 168 -6.14 12.36 9.70
N ASN A 169 -5.75 11.07 9.62
CA ASN A 169 -5.90 10.13 10.74
C ASN A 169 -4.68 10.21 11.66
N ILE A 170 -4.81 10.95 12.77
CA ILE A 170 -3.73 11.09 13.77
C ILE A 170 -3.63 9.86 14.70
N GLY A 171 -4.55 8.92 14.63
CA GLY A 171 -4.43 7.62 15.29
C GLY A 171 -3.40 6.70 14.62
N ASN A 172 -2.96 7.03 13.40
CA ASN A 172 -1.93 6.31 12.65
C ASN A 172 -0.62 7.11 12.61
N ALA A 173 0.38 6.67 13.38
CA ALA A 173 1.69 7.32 13.41
C ALA A 173 2.38 7.40 12.02
N ALA A 174 2.05 6.49 11.10
CA ALA A 174 2.58 6.52 9.73
C ALA A 174 2.03 7.68 8.87
N ALA A 175 0.97 8.38 9.32
CA ALA A 175 0.44 9.55 8.64
C ALA A 175 1.17 10.85 9.03
N VAL A 176 1.86 10.88 10.17
CA VAL A 176 2.51 12.09 10.71
C VAL A 176 3.50 12.73 9.72
N PRO A 177 4.41 11.99 9.06
CA PRO A 177 5.33 12.60 8.11
C PRO A 177 4.62 13.29 6.94
N GLU A 178 3.53 12.72 6.40
CA GLU A 178 2.75 13.35 5.33
C GLU A 178 2.05 14.63 5.84
N ILE A 179 1.55 14.63 7.07
CA ILE A 179 0.93 15.81 7.70
C ILE A 179 1.95 16.95 7.79
N ASP A 180 3.15 16.67 8.30
CA ASP A 180 4.20 17.66 8.47
C ASP A 180 4.63 18.27 7.12
N GLU A 181 4.77 17.43 6.09
CA GLU A 181 5.11 17.87 4.74
C GLU A 181 4.01 18.71 4.08
N VAL A 182 2.73 18.33 4.25
CA VAL A 182 1.61 19.16 3.76
C VAL A 182 1.61 20.52 4.41
N GLN A 183 1.82 20.59 5.72
CA GLN A 183 1.88 21.86 6.45
C GLN A 183 3.09 22.71 6.00
N ALA A 184 4.25 22.09 5.81
CA ALA A 184 5.45 22.78 5.31
C ALA A 184 5.24 23.32 3.90
N ALA A 185 4.72 22.50 2.99
CA ALA A 185 4.42 22.89 1.61
C ALA A 185 3.35 24.00 1.55
N ALA A 186 2.28 23.88 2.34
CA ALA A 186 1.24 24.91 2.43
C ALA A 186 1.79 26.24 2.90
N ARG A 187 2.68 26.24 3.89
CA ARG A 187 3.35 27.46 4.37
C ARG A 187 4.18 28.13 3.28
N ILE A 188 4.96 27.35 2.51
CA ILE A 188 5.76 27.87 1.38
C ILE A 188 4.85 28.47 0.31
N LEU A 189 3.69 27.88 0.06
CA LEU A 189 2.71 28.35 -0.92
C LEU A 189 1.80 29.47 -0.41
N GLY A 190 1.97 29.91 0.86
CA GLY A 190 1.17 30.97 1.48
C GLY A 190 -0.30 30.56 1.74
N LEU A 191 -0.54 29.28 2.02
CA LEU A 191 -1.87 28.74 2.33
C LEU A 191 -2.08 28.68 3.85
N ASP A 192 -3.23 29.15 4.32
CA ASP A 192 -3.71 28.93 5.68
C ASP A 192 -4.26 27.50 5.80
N VAL A 193 -3.77 26.74 6.77
CA VAL A 193 -4.16 25.34 6.96
C VAL A 193 -5.15 25.21 8.11
N ALA A 194 -6.30 24.60 7.82
CA ALA A 194 -7.25 24.11 8.83
C ALA A 194 -7.11 22.59 8.96
N MET A 195 -6.46 22.12 10.04
CA MET A 195 -6.31 20.68 10.32
C MET A 195 -7.60 20.06 10.79
N PHE A 196 -7.92 18.90 10.23
CA PHE A 196 -8.98 18.03 10.70
C PHE A 196 -8.39 16.67 11.07
N GLU A 197 -8.29 16.50 12.37
CA GLU A 197 -7.79 15.30 12.99
C GLU A 197 -8.94 14.31 13.17
N MET A 198 -8.83 13.13 12.57
CA MET A 198 -9.75 12.02 12.81
C MET A 198 -9.00 10.85 13.46
N ARG A 199 -9.71 10.03 14.19
CA ARG A 199 -9.25 8.74 14.75
C ARG A 199 -10.22 7.62 14.44
N LEU A 200 -11.49 7.96 14.28
CA LEU A 200 -12.60 7.04 14.07
C LEU A 200 -13.43 7.47 12.84
N PRO A 201 -14.17 6.55 12.21
CA PRO A 201 -15.05 6.87 11.10
C PRO A 201 -16.11 7.95 11.41
N GLU A 202 -16.53 8.03 12.66
CA GLU A 202 -17.53 8.99 13.14
C GLU A 202 -17.05 10.43 13.03
N ASP A 203 -15.75 10.66 13.14
CA ASP A 203 -15.13 12.00 13.09
C ASP A 203 -15.26 12.65 11.69
N ILE A 204 -15.46 11.85 10.63
CA ILE A 204 -15.54 12.35 9.25
C ILE A 204 -16.64 13.40 9.08
N ALA A 205 -17.82 13.20 9.65
CA ALA A 205 -18.93 14.14 9.48
C ALA A 205 -18.68 15.47 10.17
N SER A 206 -18.10 15.46 11.39
CA SER A 206 -17.73 16.67 12.14
C SER A 206 -16.60 17.43 11.45
N ALA A 207 -15.65 16.71 10.81
CA ALA A 207 -14.63 17.28 9.96
C ALA A 207 -15.23 18.17 8.86
N PHE A 208 -16.13 17.62 8.08
CA PHE A 208 -16.76 18.37 7.00
C PHE A 208 -17.67 19.52 7.47
N ALA A 209 -18.31 19.38 8.64
CA ALA A 209 -19.07 20.48 9.23
C ALA A 209 -18.19 21.69 9.54
N ALA A 210 -16.96 21.47 10.00
CA ALA A 210 -16.04 22.54 10.29
C ALA A 210 -15.33 23.07 9.02
N PHE A 211 -14.98 22.25 8.04
CA PHE A 211 -14.44 22.73 6.76
C PHE A 211 -15.38 23.68 6.03
N LYS A 212 -16.68 23.44 6.14
CA LYS A 212 -17.71 24.26 5.50
C LYS A 212 -17.64 25.75 5.89
N SER A 213 -17.07 26.08 7.05
CA SER A 213 -16.96 27.46 7.54
C SER A 213 -15.70 28.20 7.08
N GLY A 214 -14.78 27.55 6.38
CA GLY A 214 -13.51 28.20 6.09
C GLY A 214 -12.59 27.62 5.01
N ALA A 215 -12.65 26.33 4.73
CA ALA A 215 -11.79 25.74 3.69
C ALA A 215 -12.32 26.01 2.28
N GLU A 216 -11.41 26.12 1.31
CA GLU A 216 -11.72 26.33 -0.12
C GLU A 216 -11.39 25.09 -0.95
N ALA A 217 -10.54 24.20 -0.42
CA ALA A 217 -10.27 22.86 -0.94
C ALA A 217 -9.75 21.96 0.18
N ILE A 218 -9.68 20.66 -0.06
CA ILE A 218 -9.23 19.67 0.93
C ILE A 218 -8.09 18.83 0.36
N TYR A 219 -7.00 18.75 1.11
CA TYR A 219 -5.99 17.72 1.00
C TYR A 219 -6.35 16.55 1.94
N VAL A 220 -6.41 15.36 1.41
CA VAL A 220 -6.74 14.16 2.18
C VAL A 220 -5.51 13.29 2.29
N CYS A 221 -4.97 13.15 3.51
CA CYS A 221 -3.78 12.35 3.76
C CYS A 221 -4.03 10.85 3.50
N THR A 222 -2.99 10.18 3.05
CA THR A 222 -3.05 8.75 2.70
C THR A 222 -3.15 7.88 3.96
N ASP A 223 -4.27 7.19 4.14
CA ASP A 223 -4.52 6.34 5.31
C ASP A 223 -5.52 5.22 4.99
N PRO A 224 -5.37 4.00 5.55
CA PRO A 224 -6.31 2.89 5.34
C PRO A 224 -7.75 3.17 5.79
N LEU A 225 -7.93 3.89 6.90
CA LEU A 225 -9.26 4.27 7.39
C LEU A 225 -9.93 5.25 6.43
N VAL A 226 -9.17 6.25 5.97
CA VAL A 226 -9.63 7.22 4.97
C VAL A 226 -10.02 6.51 3.68
N LEU A 227 -9.20 5.58 3.21
CA LEU A 227 -9.48 4.79 2.01
C LEU A 227 -10.73 3.92 2.15
N ALA A 228 -10.92 3.28 3.31
CA ALA A 228 -12.11 2.47 3.58
C ALA A 228 -13.41 3.29 3.50
N HIS A 229 -13.34 4.58 3.86
CA HIS A 229 -14.47 5.49 3.88
C HIS A 229 -14.49 6.49 2.71
N ARG A 230 -13.74 6.25 1.64
CA ARG A 230 -13.57 7.16 0.49
C ARG A 230 -14.88 7.64 -0.14
N ALA A 231 -15.86 6.75 -0.30
CA ALA A 231 -17.16 7.12 -0.87
C ALA A 231 -17.91 8.14 0.02
N ARG A 232 -17.90 7.94 1.35
CA ARG A 232 -18.51 8.87 2.30
C ARG A 232 -17.79 10.23 2.30
N ILE A 233 -16.46 10.22 2.28
CA ILE A 233 -15.63 11.43 2.23
C ILE A 233 -15.95 12.21 0.96
N ASN A 234 -15.97 11.56 -0.21
CA ASN A 234 -16.28 12.19 -1.49
C ASN A 234 -17.69 12.78 -1.53
N THR A 235 -18.70 12.05 -1.00
CA THR A 235 -20.07 12.56 -0.91
C THR A 235 -20.16 13.83 -0.07
N LEU A 236 -19.49 13.86 1.08
CA LEU A 236 -19.47 15.02 1.97
C LEU A 236 -18.69 16.21 1.35
N ALA A 237 -17.56 15.93 0.69
CA ALA A 237 -16.79 16.95 -0.01
C ALA A 237 -17.59 17.59 -1.13
N LEU A 238 -18.26 16.79 -1.95
CA LEU A 238 -19.13 17.28 -3.02
C LEU A 238 -20.31 18.10 -2.47
N ALA A 239 -20.97 17.63 -1.42
CA ALA A 239 -22.07 18.34 -0.76
C ALA A 239 -21.62 19.68 -0.14
N ALA A 240 -20.39 19.76 0.31
CA ALA A 240 -19.76 20.98 0.83
C ALA A 240 -19.19 21.88 -0.29
N ARG A 241 -19.20 21.43 -1.55
CA ARG A 241 -18.57 22.06 -2.71
C ARG A 241 -17.05 22.28 -2.53
N LEU A 242 -16.38 21.33 -1.90
CA LEU A 242 -14.96 21.40 -1.62
C LEU A 242 -14.18 20.50 -2.60
N PRO A 243 -13.36 21.09 -3.49
CA PRO A 243 -12.42 20.34 -4.32
C PRO A 243 -11.47 19.52 -3.46
N THR A 244 -11.14 18.31 -3.91
CA THR A 244 -10.31 17.38 -3.14
C THR A 244 -9.11 16.91 -3.92
N ILE A 245 -7.96 16.73 -3.23
CA ILE A 245 -6.81 16.02 -3.76
C ILE A 245 -6.39 14.88 -2.85
N TYR A 246 -6.00 13.76 -3.47
CA TYR A 246 -5.66 12.50 -2.82
C TYR A 246 -4.29 11.99 -3.29
N GLY A 247 -3.70 11.05 -2.55
CA GLY A 247 -2.64 10.20 -3.06
C GLY A 247 -3.18 9.08 -3.96
N PRO A 248 -3.96 8.13 -3.41
CA PRO A 248 -4.46 6.98 -4.15
C PRO A 248 -5.58 7.33 -5.14
N ARG A 249 -5.50 6.76 -6.36
CA ARG A 249 -6.49 6.91 -7.43
C ARG A 249 -7.88 6.38 -7.06
N GLU A 250 -7.95 5.41 -6.18
CA GLU A 250 -9.19 4.77 -5.72
C GLU A 250 -10.18 5.77 -5.10
N HIS A 251 -9.69 6.89 -4.60
CA HIS A 251 -10.54 7.99 -4.16
C HIS A 251 -11.23 8.69 -5.33
N VAL A 252 -10.52 8.89 -6.44
CA VAL A 252 -11.05 9.54 -7.64
C VAL A 252 -12.04 8.64 -8.37
N GLU A 253 -11.75 7.34 -8.44
CA GLU A 253 -12.66 6.31 -8.95
C GLU A 253 -13.98 6.27 -8.13
N ALA A 254 -13.92 6.59 -6.84
CA ALA A 254 -15.09 6.69 -5.96
C ALA A 254 -15.74 8.09 -5.94
N GLY A 255 -15.41 8.97 -6.88
CA GLY A 255 -16.03 10.29 -7.02
C GLY A 255 -15.23 11.47 -6.43
N GLY A 256 -13.97 11.29 -6.05
CA GLY A 256 -13.05 12.39 -5.72
C GLY A 256 -12.67 13.21 -6.94
N LEU A 257 -12.17 14.44 -6.74
CA LEU A 257 -11.84 15.32 -7.85
C LEU A 257 -10.55 14.91 -8.56
N MET A 258 -9.46 14.74 -7.82
CA MET A 258 -8.15 14.43 -8.40
C MET A 258 -7.24 13.70 -7.43
N SER A 259 -6.31 12.93 -7.98
CA SER A 259 -5.23 12.29 -7.22
C SER A 259 -3.90 12.39 -7.95
N TYR A 260 -2.82 12.44 -7.17
CA TYR A 260 -1.46 12.29 -7.68
C TYR A 260 -0.65 11.42 -6.73
N GLY A 261 -0.28 10.23 -7.18
CA GLY A 261 0.41 9.27 -6.33
C GLY A 261 0.84 7.99 -7.03
N ALA A 262 1.53 7.14 -6.29
CA ALA A 262 1.98 5.85 -6.79
C ALA A 262 0.78 4.95 -7.18
N ASN A 263 0.96 4.17 -8.24
CA ASN A 263 -0.01 3.18 -8.68
C ASN A 263 0.04 1.96 -7.74
N PHE A 264 -0.96 1.80 -6.88
CA PHE A 264 -1.00 0.73 -5.89
C PHE A 264 -1.08 -0.67 -6.52
N PRO A 265 -1.89 -0.92 -7.56
CA PRO A 265 -1.84 -2.19 -8.29
C PRO A 265 -0.42 -2.54 -8.77
N ASP A 266 0.35 -1.59 -9.29
CA ASP A 266 1.74 -1.84 -9.70
C ASP A 266 2.65 -2.15 -8.51
N LEU A 267 2.49 -1.47 -7.38
CA LEU A 267 3.25 -1.78 -6.16
C LEU A 267 2.95 -3.20 -5.65
N PHE A 268 1.68 -3.61 -5.63
CA PHE A 268 1.32 -4.98 -5.25
C PHE A 268 1.82 -6.02 -6.26
N ARG A 269 1.84 -5.68 -7.55
CA ARG A 269 2.45 -6.50 -8.60
C ARG A 269 3.94 -6.71 -8.33
N ARG A 270 4.68 -5.63 -8.00
CA ARG A 270 6.12 -5.69 -7.67
C ARG A 270 6.37 -6.39 -6.33
N ALA A 271 5.46 -6.28 -5.37
CA ALA A 271 5.54 -7.05 -4.11
C ALA A 271 5.54 -8.57 -4.37
N ALA A 272 4.87 -9.04 -5.43
CA ALA A 272 4.92 -10.45 -5.83
C ALA A 272 6.34 -10.88 -6.24
N ASP A 273 7.11 -10.02 -6.91
CA ASP A 273 8.51 -10.31 -7.25
C ASP A 273 9.39 -10.42 -6.00
N LEU A 274 9.12 -9.61 -4.96
CA LEU A 274 9.85 -9.70 -3.69
C LEU A 274 9.50 -10.98 -2.92
N VAL A 275 8.22 -11.35 -2.88
CA VAL A 275 7.75 -12.60 -2.26
C VAL A 275 8.36 -13.80 -2.99
N ASP A 276 8.39 -13.81 -4.32
CA ASP A 276 9.03 -14.86 -5.13
C ASP A 276 10.50 -15.04 -4.76
N LYS A 277 11.27 -13.94 -4.71
CA LYS A 277 12.68 -13.98 -4.30
C LYS A 277 12.86 -14.61 -2.92
N ILE A 278 12.00 -14.26 -1.95
CA ILE A 278 12.07 -14.79 -0.59
C ILE A 278 11.73 -16.27 -0.56
N LEU A 279 10.67 -16.70 -1.23
CA LEU A 279 10.28 -18.12 -1.30
C LEU A 279 11.33 -18.97 -2.02
N ARG A 280 12.15 -18.36 -2.88
CA ARG A 280 13.32 -19.00 -3.52
C ARG A 280 14.59 -18.92 -2.67
N GLY A 281 14.53 -18.39 -1.43
CA GLY A 281 15.60 -18.42 -0.45
C GLY A 281 16.38 -17.11 -0.27
N ALA A 282 15.98 -16.00 -0.89
CA ALA A 282 16.58 -14.70 -0.62
C ALA A 282 16.19 -14.21 0.78
N LYS A 283 17.13 -13.55 1.45
CA LYS A 283 16.87 -12.96 2.78
C LYS A 283 16.23 -11.57 2.64
N PRO A 284 15.11 -11.28 3.32
CA PRO A 284 14.45 -9.97 3.22
C PRO A 284 15.39 -8.79 3.49
N GLY A 285 16.24 -8.91 4.50
CA GLY A 285 17.18 -7.85 4.88
C GLY A 285 18.26 -7.51 3.84
N ASP A 286 18.47 -8.39 2.85
CA ASP A 286 19.42 -8.19 1.75
C ASP A 286 18.73 -7.67 0.46
N ILE A 287 17.39 -7.62 0.44
CA ILE A 287 16.61 -7.12 -0.68
C ILE A 287 16.32 -5.63 -0.45
N PRO A 288 16.82 -4.70 -1.28
CA PRO A 288 16.55 -3.28 -1.13
C PRO A 288 15.05 -2.97 -1.13
N VAL A 289 14.65 -1.99 -0.34
CA VAL A 289 13.30 -1.41 -0.45
C VAL A 289 13.22 -0.63 -1.75
N GLU A 290 12.26 -0.99 -2.57
CA GLU A 290 12.05 -0.34 -3.85
C GLU A 290 11.23 0.96 -3.68
N GLN A 291 11.39 1.89 -4.62
CA GLN A 291 10.63 3.12 -4.69
C GLN A 291 9.81 3.15 -5.97
N PRO A 292 8.64 3.83 -5.99
CA PRO A 292 7.88 4.02 -7.22
C PRO A 292 8.70 4.85 -8.20
N THR A 293 8.65 4.46 -9.46
CA THR A 293 9.27 5.22 -10.57
C THR A 293 8.23 5.97 -11.39
N LYS A 294 6.95 5.66 -11.17
CA LYS A 294 5.82 6.26 -11.87
C LYS A 294 4.76 6.69 -10.85
N PHE A 295 4.25 7.89 -11.05
CA PHE A 295 3.14 8.47 -10.31
C PHE A 295 2.05 8.81 -11.30
N ASP A 296 0.81 8.42 -10.99
CA ASP A 296 -0.34 8.67 -11.84
C ASP A 296 -1.07 9.95 -11.38
N LEU A 297 -1.35 10.83 -12.33
CA LEU A 297 -2.29 11.93 -12.19
C LEU A 297 -3.65 11.48 -12.74
N VAL A 298 -4.65 11.39 -11.87
CA VAL A 298 -6.02 11.04 -12.26
C VAL A 298 -6.95 12.20 -11.96
N VAL A 299 -7.81 12.56 -12.90
CA VAL A 299 -8.76 13.67 -12.79
C VAL A 299 -10.17 13.19 -13.12
N ASN A 300 -11.16 13.57 -12.31
CA ASN A 300 -12.57 13.25 -12.53
C ASN A 300 -13.32 14.48 -13.02
N LEU A 301 -13.67 14.50 -14.32
CA LEU A 301 -14.39 15.59 -14.95
C LEU A 301 -15.87 15.64 -14.53
N THR A 302 -16.48 14.49 -14.22
CA THR A 302 -17.85 14.47 -13.66
C THR A 302 -17.89 15.23 -12.35
N THR A 303 -16.93 15.00 -11.46
CA THR A 303 -16.83 15.69 -10.17
C THR A 303 -16.45 17.16 -10.37
N ALA A 304 -15.52 17.47 -11.27
CA ALA A 304 -15.16 18.86 -11.60
C ALA A 304 -16.40 19.65 -12.07
N LYS A 305 -17.17 19.10 -13.00
CA LYS A 305 -18.42 19.70 -13.50
C LYS A 305 -19.45 19.91 -12.37
N ALA A 306 -19.61 18.92 -11.47
CA ALA A 306 -20.54 19.04 -10.35
C ALA A 306 -20.12 20.13 -9.34
N LEU A 307 -18.82 20.39 -9.22
CA LEU A 307 -18.25 21.47 -8.40
C LEU A 307 -18.28 22.84 -9.12
N GLY A 308 -18.55 22.88 -10.43
CA GLY A 308 -18.46 24.09 -11.25
C GLY A 308 -17.02 24.52 -11.56
N ILE A 309 -16.10 23.56 -11.59
CA ILE A 309 -14.68 23.78 -11.83
C ILE A 309 -14.35 23.43 -13.27
N GLU A 310 -13.67 24.36 -13.97
CA GLU A 310 -13.05 24.12 -15.27
C GLU A 310 -11.62 23.65 -15.07
N VAL A 311 -11.33 22.40 -15.47
CA VAL A 311 -9.99 21.84 -15.38
C VAL A 311 -9.14 22.36 -16.54
N PRO A 312 -7.96 22.96 -16.28
CA PRO A 312 -7.13 23.51 -17.34
C PRO A 312 -6.70 22.45 -18.36
N PRO A 313 -6.77 22.73 -19.68
CA PRO A 313 -6.35 21.79 -20.72
C PRO A 313 -4.89 21.31 -20.56
N THR A 314 -4.02 22.16 -20.04
CA THR A 314 -2.63 21.82 -19.74
C THR A 314 -2.49 20.78 -18.62
N LEU A 315 -3.42 20.73 -17.67
CA LEU A 315 -3.50 19.70 -16.65
C LEU A 315 -4.01 18.38 -17.23
N LEU A 316 -5.09 18.45 -18.02
CA LEU A 316 -5.65 17.27 -18.69
C LEU A 316 -4.65 16.60 -19.62
N ALA A 317 -3.83 17.37 -20.34
CA ALA A 317 -2.79 16.83 -21.21
C ALA A 317 -1.67 16.09 -20.44
N ARG A 318 -1.53 16.32 -19.12
CA ARG A 318 -0.58 15.64 -18.24
C ARG A 318 -1.21 14.52 -17.43
N ALA A 319 -2.54 14.41 -17.43
CA ALA A 319 -3.24 13.37 -16.72
C ALA A 319 -2.96 12.00 -17.35
N ASP A 320 -2.64 11.01 -16.52
CA ASP A 320 -2.50 9.61 -16.95
C ASP A 320 -3.87 8.99 -17.20
N GLU A 321 -4.90 9.48 -16.50
CA GLU A 321 -6.28 9.06 -16.68
C GLU A 321 -7.27 10.20 -16.40
N VAL A 322 -8.30 10.29 -17.22
CA VAL A 322 -9.43 11.21 -17.06
C VAL A 322 -10.70 10.39 -16.95
N ILE A 323 -11.46 10.55 -15.86
CA ILE A 323 -12.75 9.91 -15.62
C ILE A 323 -13.85 10.90 -16.08
N GLU A 324 -14.68 10.44 -17.01
CA GLU A 324 -15.78 11.22 -17.62
C GLU A 324 -17.16 10.78 -17.10
#